data_a721a0aa633008013e32287907cfe475
#
_entry.id   a721a0aa633008013e32287907cfe475
#
_cell.length_a   1.000
_cell.length_b   1.000
_cell.length_c   1.000
_cell.angle_alpha   90.00
_cell.angle_beta   90.00
_cell.angle_gamma   90.00
#
_symmetry.space_group_name_H-M   'P 1'
#
loop_
_entity.id
_entity.type
_entity.pdbx_description
1 polymer ?
#
loop_
_entity_poly.entity_id
_entity_poly.type
_entity_poly.pdbx_seq_one_letter_code
_entity_poly.pdbx_strand_id
1 'polypeptide(L)'
;MAGQELPSLTFLGTNGWYDTATGNTVSALIRTRRWDIVLDAGNGLYKLDRYCDGKKPVFILLSHFHIDHIAGLHTLVKFRFGKGLTICAQKGARKVLRKFVARPFTVPLDKLPYPVKIVELPSEKSRLPFPVETLPLVHADPVLGFRLELEGKKLAYITDTGYCPNALKLARGADLLITECAHLPGETNPLWPHFNPETAARLAKEAGAGRLVLTHFSAERYHKPGLRAMALRLARKTFPDTAAAR
;
A
#
# COMPACT_ATOMS: atom_id res chain seq x y z
N MET A 1 -21.88 10.77 -9.57
CA MET A 1 -21.25 9.44 -9.46
C MET A 1 -22.20 8.59 -8.65
N ALA A 2 -22.85 7.60 -9.28
CA ALA A 2 -23.79 6.69 -8.65
C ALA A 2 -23.10 5.92 -7.52
N GLY A 3 -23.80 5.69 -6.42
CA GLY A 3 -23.29 5.23 -5.14
C GLY A 3 -22.42 3.99 -5.21
N GLN A 4 -21.10 4.22 -5.18
CA GLN A 4 -20.14 3.14 -4.98
C GLN A 4 -20.32 2.61 -3.55
N GLU A 5 -20.51 1.31 -3.43
CA GLU A 5 -20.65 0.63 -2.14
C GLU A 5 -19.37 0.83 -1.32
N LEU A 6 -19.48 1.24 -0.06
CA LEU A 6 -18.35 1.49 0.84
C LEU A 6 -18.25 0.39 1.89
N PRO A 7 -17.03 0.04 2.32
CA PRO A 7 -15.74 0.57 1.86
C PRO A 7 -15.35 0.09 0.45
N SER A 8 -14.67 0.93 -0.31
CA SER A 8 -14.20 0.61 -1.66
C SER A 8 -12.68 0.76 -1.77
N LEU A 9 -12.05 -0.08 -2.61
CA LEU A 9 -10.63 -0.08 -2.89
C LEU A 9 -10.36 0.27 -4.36
N THR A 10 -9.46 1.21 -4.59
CA THR A 10 -9.01 1.61 -5.94
C THR A 10 -7.48 1.59 -5.97
N PHE A 11 -6.90 0.87 -6.91
CA PHE A 11 -5.45 0.91 -7.14
C PHE A 11 -5.11 2.11 -8.03
N LEU A 12 -4.24 2.99 -7.53
CA LEU A 12 -3.72 4.15 -8.24
C LEU A 12 -2.42 3.80 -8.97
N GLY A 13 -1.66 2.85 -8.42
CA GLY A 13 -0.46 2.28 -8.99
C GLY A 13 -0.24 0.86 -8.47
N THR A 14 0.34 0.00 -9.28
CA THR A 14 0.44 -1.45 -9.03
C THR A 14 1.84 -2.03 -9.31
N ASN A 15 2.78 -1.20 -9.79
CA ASN A 15 4.16 -1.62 -10.03
C ASN A 15 5.00 -1.51 -8.75
N GLY A 16 5.96 -2.39 -8.62
CA GLY A 16 7.14 -2.19 -7.79
C GLY A 16 8.30 -1.64 -8.62
N TRP A 17 9.17 -0.85 -7.98
CA TRP A 17 10.42 -0.28 -8.45
C TRP A 17 10.25 0.97 -9.35
N TYR A 18 9.65 0.87 -10.56
CA TYR A 18 9.50 2.03 -11.45
C TYR A 18 8.22 1.95 -12.30
N ASP A 19 7.87 3.08 -12.90
CA ASP A 19 6.71 3.18 -13.80
C ASP A 19 6.99 2.55 -15.15
N THR A 20 5.98 1.93 -15.73
CA THR A 20 6.03 1.35 -17.07
C THR A 20 4.71 1.63 -17.80
N ALA A 21 4.60 1.18 -19.05
CA ALA A 21 3.34 1.20 -19.78
C ALA A 21 2.23 0.38 -19.09
N THR A 22 2.59 -0.57 -18.20
CA THR A 22 1.62 -1.39 -17.45
C THR A 22 1.09 -0.72 -16.18
N GLY A 23 1.68 0.38 -15.74
CA GLY A 23 1.22 1.14 -14.58
C GLY A 23 2.28 1.97 -13.89
N ASN A 24 1.84 2.71 -12.88
CA ASN A 24 2.68 3.50 -11.98
C ASN A 24 3.06 2.68 -10.76
N THR A 25 4.07 3.14 -10.01
CA THR A 25 4.48 2.56 -8.75
C THR A 25 3.38 2.66 -7.69
N VAL A 26 3.47 1.75 -6.72
CA VAL A 26 2.39 1.34 -5.83
C VAL A 26 1.74 2.50 -5.07
N SER A 27 0.43 2.55 -5.16
CA SER A 27 -0.45 3.36 -4.31
C SER A 27 -1.87 2.81 -4.42
N ALA A 28 -2.58 2.68 -3.31
CA ALA A 28 -3.95 2.21 -3.31
C ALA A 28 -4.82 3.06 -2.38
N LEU A 29 -6.02 3.42 -2.82
CA LEU A 29 -6.97 4.23 -2.08
C LEU A 29 -8.09 3.35 -1.52
N ILE A 30 -8.30 3.38 -0.21
CA ILE A 30 -9.48 2.86 0.47
C ILE A 30 -10.38 4.04 0.80
N ARG A 31 -11.60 4.02 0.27
CA ARG A 31 -12.62 5.02 0.60
C ARG A 31 -13.61 4.44 1.58
N THR A 32 -13.80 5.12 2.70
CA THR A 32 -14.83 4.80 3.68
C THR A 32 -15.85 5.95 3.75
N ARG A 33 -16.89 5.81 4.55
CA ARG A 33 -17.83 6.91 4.79
C ARG A 33 -17.18 8.10 5.49
N ARG A 34 -16.17 7.85 6.35
CA ARG A 34 -15.57 8.84 7.25
C ARG A 34 -14.19 9.32 6.82
N TRP A 35 -13.39 8.48 6.13
CA TRP A 35 -11.99 8.74 5.80
C TRP A 35 -11.65 8.25 4.40
N ASP A 36 -10.64 8.87 3.81
CA ASP A 36 -9.93 8.38 2.64
C ASP A 36 -8.53 7.95 3.11
N ILE A 37 -8.18 6.67 2.90
CA ILE A 37 -6.93 6.07 3.38
C ILE A 37 -6.14 5.58 2.18
N VAL A 38 -4.91 6.06 2.04
CA VAL A 38 -3.99 5.66 0.97
C VAL A 38 -2.93 4.72 1.55
N LEU A 39 -2.74 3.58 0.92
CA LEU A 39 -1.68 2.63 1.20
C LEU A 39 -0.54 2.89 0.21
N ASP A 40 0.59 3.31 0.72
CA ASP A 40 1.76 3.80 0.02
C ASP A 40 1.51 4.97 -0.96
N ALA A 41 2.55 5.70 -1.26
CA ALA A 41 2.52 6.94 -2.02
C ALA A 41 3.54 6.93 -3.17
N GLY A 42 3.59 5.83 -3.92
CA GLY A 42 4.33 5.77 -5.17
C GLY A 42 3.78 6.74 -6.21
N ASN A 43 4.33 6.72 -7.40
CA ASN A 43 3.94 7.67 -8.46
C ASN A 43 2.44 7.61 -8.79
N GLY A 44 1.76 6.46 -8.58
CA GLY A 44 0.32 6.35 -8.76
C GLY A 44 -0.49 7.39 -7.96
N LEU A 45 0.06 7.94 -6.87
CA LEU A 45 -0.60 8.92 -6.00
C LEU A 45 -1.15 10.13 -6.75
N TYR A 46 -0.50 10.58 -7.83
CA TYR A 46 -0.96 11.77 -8.57
C TYR A 46 -2.40 11.66 -9.09
N LYS A 47 -2.94 10.44 -9.18
CA LYS A 47 -4.32 10.18 -9.65
C LYS A 47 -5.37 10.36 -8.54
N LEU A 48 -4.95 10.60 -7.29
CA LEU A 48 -5.83 10.60 -6.13
C LEU A 48 -7.01 11.58 -6.26
N ASP A 49 -6.80 12.74 -6.88
CA ASP A 49 -7.83 13.76 -7.10
C ASP A 49 -8.98 13.34 -8.02
N ARG A 50 -8.81 12.25 -8.77
CA ARG A 50 -9.90 11.67 -9.59
C ARG A 50 -10.94 10.93 -8.73
N TYR A 51 -10.56 10.55 -7.51
CA TYR A 51 -11.35 9.68 -6.64
C TYR A 51 -11.65 10.31 -5.28
N CYS A 52 -10.81 11.25 -4.83
CA CYS A 52 -10.88 11.92 -3.53
C CYS A 52 -11.17 13.40 -3.73
N ASP A 53 -12.30 13.90 -3.20
CA ASP A 53 -12.70 15.31 -3.31
C ASP A 53 -12.13 16.20 -2.18
N GLY A 54 -11.34 15.61 -1.26
CA GLY A 54 -10.71 16.30 -0.14
C GLY A 54 -11.67 16.77 0.98
N LYS A 55 -12.95 16.41 0.93
CA LYS A 55 -13.93 16.79 1.98
C LYS A 55 -13.81 15.97 3.25
N LYS A 56 -13.21 14.78 3.17
CA LYS A 56 -12.91 13.90 4.31
C LYS A 56 -11.46 14.05 4.75
N PRO A 57 -11.12 13.70 6.00
CA PRO A 57 -9.72 13.55 6.41
C PRO A 57 -9.02 12.49 5.55
N VAL A 58 -7.80 12.80 5.09
CA VAL A 58 -6.98 11.91 4.29
C VAL A 58 -5.84 11.36 5.13
N PHE A 59 -5.61 10.06 5.05
CA PHE A 59 -4.52 9.36 5.70
C PHE A 59 -3.67 8.68 4.63
N ILE A 60 -2.35 8.79 4.73
CA ILE A 60 -1.39 8.01 3.92
C ILE A 60 -0.62 7.12 4.88
N LEU A 61 -0.71 5.81 4.70
CA LEU A 61 0.04 4.81 5.45
C LEU A 61 1.20 4.35 4.58
N LEU A 62 2.42 4.69 4.97
CA LEU A 62 3.64 4.30 4.27
C LEU A 62 4.22 3.04 4.90
N SER A 63 4.41 2.01 4.09
CA SER A 63 5.04 0.76 4.51
C SER A 63 6.52 0.98 4.83
N HIS A 64 7.24 1.68 3.96
CA HIS A 64 8.65 2.03 4.13
C HIS A 64 9.03 3.23 3.23
N PHE A 65 10.34 3.51 3.08
CA PHE A 65 10.81 4.72 2.41
C PHE A 65 11.56 4.47 1.09
N HIS A 66 11.43 3.29 0.47
CA HIS A 66 11.90 3.12 -0.89
C HIS A 66 11.16 4.09 -1.83
N ILE A 67 11.87 4.55 -2.85
CA ILE A 67 11.38 5.63 -3.72
C ILE A 67 10.05 5.30 -4.38
N ASP A 68 9.85 4.07 -4.80
CA ASP A 68 8.60 3.63 -5.42
C ASP A 68 7.39 3.61 -4.47
N HIS A 69 7.61 3.73 -3.15
CA HIS A 69 6.56 3.87 -2.13
C HIS A 69 6.33 5.31 -1.68
N ILE A 70 7.24 6.25 -2.00
CA ILE A 70 7.16 7.63 -1.52
C ILE A 70 7.29 8.69 -2.60
N ALA A 71 7.70 8.33 -3.84
CA ALA A 71 7.96 9.30 -4.91
C ALA A 71 6.75 10.20 -5.18
N GLY A 72 5.53 9.66 -5.13
CA GLY A 72 4.32 10.44 -5.35
C GLY A 72 4.07 11.57 -4.35
N LEU A 73 4.75 11.58 -3.19
CA LEU A 73 4.63 12.66 -2.21
C LEU A 73 5.05 14.03 -2.77
N HIS A 74 5.87 14.08 -3.83
CA HIS A 74 6.18 15.36 -4.49
C HIS A 74 4.95 16.03 -5.10
N THR A 75 3.88 15.28 -5.36
CA THR A 75 2.64 15.79 -5.95
C THR A 75 1.65 16.36 -4.92
N LEU A 76 1.96 16.32 -3.63
CA LEU A 76 1.05 16.73 -2.56
C LEU A 76 0.50 18.15 -2.74
N VAL A 77 1.29 19.07 -3.30
CA VAL A 77 0.86 20.46 -3.58
C VAL A 77 -0.32 20.55 -4.58
N LYS A 78 -0.54 19.51 -5.38
CA LYS A 78 -1.64 19.41 -6.35
C LYS A 78 -3.01 19.30 -5.66
N PHE A 79 -3.05 18.69 -4.48
CA PHE A 79 -4.30 18.34 -3.80
C PHE A 79 -4.86 19.50 -2.95
N ARG A 80 -6.13 19.36 -2.55
CA ARG A 80 -6.84 20.26 -1.64
C ARG A 80 -7.58 19.41 -0.60
N PHE A 81 -6.92 19.13 0.53
CA PHE A 81 -7.49 18.33 1.61
C PHE A 81 -8.07 19.24 2.69
N GLY A 82 -9.34 19.64 2.56
CA GLY A 82 -10.00 20.59 3.44
C GLY A 82 -10.06 20.15 4.91
N LYS A 83 -9.92 18.86 5.20
CA LYS A 83 -9.83 18.30 6.56
C LYS A 83 -8.40 17.89 6.95
N GLY A 84 -7.40 18.24 6.13
CA GLY A 84 -6.00 17.95 6.36
C GLY A 84 -5.55 16.55 5.94
N LEU A 85 -4.24 16.37 5.99
CA LEU A 85 -3.52 15.12 5.69
C LEU A 85 -2.80 14.61 6.93
N THR A 86 -2.91 13.31 7.18
CA THR A 86 -2.06 12.62 8.17
C THR A 86 -1.21 11.56 7.47
N ILE A 87 0.11 11.66 7.56
CA ILE A 87 1.04 10.65 7.02
C ILE A 87 1.48 9.76 8.18
N CYS A 88 1.21 8.48 8.08
CA CYS A 88 1.55 7.47 9.07
C CYS A 88 2.68 6.60 8.52
N ALA A 89 3.77 6.46 9.27
CA ALA A 89 4.92 5.67 8.85
C ALA A 89 5.72 5.19 10.06
N GLN A 90 6.75 4.43 9.83
CA GLN A 90 7.64 3.90 10.85
C GLN A 90 8.37 4.99 11.65
N LYS A 91 8.93 4.61 12.80
CA LYS A 91 9.77 5.49 13.65
C LYS A 91 10.84 6.20 12.81
N GLY A 92 11.04 7.49 13.05
CA GLY A 92 11.97 8.35 12.31
C GLY A 92 11.37 9.02 11.07
N ALA A 93 10.11 8.75 10.76
CA ALA A 93 9.39 9.30 9.60
C ALA A 93 9.43 10.82 9.56
N ARG A 94 9.29 11.50 10.70
CA ARG A 94 9.34 12.97 10.74
C ARG A 94 10.64 13.53 10.16
N LYS A 95 11.77 12.90 10.46
CA LYS A 95 13.08 13.31 9.94
C LYS A 95 13.21 13.03 8.45
N VAL A 96 12.85 11.83 8.03
CA VAL A 96 12.95 11.39 6.62
C VAL A 96 12.04 12.22 5.73
N LEU A 97 10.75 12.33 6.07
CA LEU A 97 9.76 13.01 5.24
C LEU A 97 10.00 14.51 5.15
N ARG A 98 10.43 15.17 6.23
CA ARG A 98 10.80 16.59 6.19
C ARG A 98 12.03 16.87 5.33
N LYS A 99 12.91 15.88 5.14
CA LYS A 99 14.06 15.99 4.23
C LYS A 99 13.65 15.68 2.79
N PHE A 100 12.84 14.65 2.59
CA PHE A 100 12.41 14.20 1.25
C PHE A 100 11.39 15.18 0.63
N VAL A 101 10.37 15.61 1.39
CA VAL A 101 9.34 16.55 0.92
C VAL A 101 9.75 17.98 1.31
N ALA A 102 10.81 18.46 0.69
CA ALA A 102 11.42 19.76 0.96
C ALA A 102 12.17 20.30 -0.26
N ARG A 103 12.55 21.58 -0.21
CA ARG A 103 13.49 22.16 -1.18
C ARG A 103 14.86 21.47 -1.08
N PRO A 104 15.55 21.25 -2.21
CA PRO A 104 15.22 21.69 -3.59
C PRO A 104 14.27 20.75 -4.32
N PHE A 105 13.82 19.63 -3.75
CA PHE A 105 13.11 18.55 -4.44
C PHE A 105 11.64 18.87 -4.75
N THR A 106 10.95 19.49 -3.79
CA THR A 106 9.53 19.82 -3.91
C THR A 106 9.11 20.90 -2.90
N VAL A 107 7.80 21.22 -2.87
CA VAL A 107 7.20 22.13 -1.89
C VAL A 107 7.26 21.47 -0.50
N PRO A 108 7.83 22.15 0.52
CA PRO A 108 7.89 21.62 1.87
C PRO A 108 6.51 21.33 2.46
N LEU A 109 6.41 20.31 3.34
CA LEU A 109 5.16 19.88 3.97
C LEU A 109 4.43 21.02 4.71
N ASP A 110 5.16 21.93 5.35
CA ASP A 110 4.62 23.09 6.06
C ASP A 110 4.17 24.25 5.16
N LYS A 111 4.43 24.15 3.85
CA LYS A 111 4.02 25.13 2.81
C LYS A 111 2.87 24.60 1.93
N LEU A 112 2.34 23.43 2.25
CA LEU A 112 1.17 22.89 1.56
C LEU A 112 -0.10 23.69 1.92
N PRO A 113 -1.11 23.78 1.02
CA PRO A 113 -2.31 24.58 1.24
C PRO A 113 -3.32 23.94 2.22
N TYR A 114 -2.89 23.00 3.03
CA TYR A 114 -3.66 22.32 4.06
C TYR A 114 -2.74 21.79 5.16
N PRO A 115 -3.25 21.58 6.39
CA PRO A 115 -2.43 21.09 7.49
C PRO A 115 -1.98 19.65 7.26
N VAL A 116 -0.69 19.38 7.55
CA VAL A 116 -0.09 18.05 7.49
C VAL A 116 0.37 17.62 8.87
N LYS A 117 -0.01 16.40 9.28
CA LYS A 117 0.46 15.75 10.49
C LYS A 117 1.26 14.50 10.12
N ILE A 118 2.29 14.19 10.91
CA ILE A 118 3.04 12.92 10.79
C ILE A 118 2.82 12.14 12.07
N VAL A 119 2.40 10.89 11.94
CA VAL A 119 2.20 9.93 13.03
C VAL A 119 3.20 8.80 12.88
N GLU A 120 4.01 8.55 13.90
CA GLU A 120 5.02 7.48 13.90
C GLU A 120 4.47 6.22 14.56
N LEU A 121 4.44 5.13 13.77
CA LEU A 121 3.90 3.85 14.17
C LEU A 121 4.99 2.88 14.64
N PRO A 122 4.67 1.97 15.58
CA PRO A 122 3.38 1.79 16.24
C PRO A 122 3.12 2.72 17.44
N SER A 123 4.12 3.51 17.87
CA SER A 123 4.09 4.24 19.15
C SER A 123 2.96 5.27 19.27
N GLU A 124 2.56 5.87 18.17
CA GLU A 124 1.53 6.91 18.13
C GLU A 124 0.19 6.44 17.53
N LYS A 125 -0.04 5.13 17.43
CA LYS A 125 -1.26 4.57 16.82
C LYS A 125 -2.56 5.07 17.45
N SER A 126 -2.54 5.43 18.74
CA SER A 126 -3.70 6.00 19.46
C SER A 126 -4.19 7.34 18.90
N ARG A 127 -3.37 8.02 18.09
CA ARG A 127 -3.75 9.27 17.40
C ARG A 127 -4.60 9.04 16.15
N LEU A 128 -4.77 7.78 15.71
CA LEU A 128 -5.57 7.44 14.54
C LEU A 128 -7.03 7.19 14.95
N PRO A 129 -8.00 7.66 14.15
CA PRO A 129 -9.42 7.52 14.46
C PRO A 129 -10.01 6.15 14.06
N PHE A 130 -9.19 5.22 13.63
CA PHE A 130 -9.54 3.84 13.27
C PHE A 130 -8.52 2.86 13.82
N PRO A 131 -8.94 1.60 14.11
CA PRO A 131 -8.02 0.56 14.56
C PRO A 131 -6.99 0.23 13.49
N VAL A 132 -5.71 0.22 13.90
CA VAL A 132 -4.58 -0.21 13.09
C VAL A 132 -3.63 -1.06 13.92
N GLU A 133 -3.25 -2.21 13.40
CA GLU A 133 -2.13 -3.01 13.88
C GLU A 133 -1.01 -2.95 12.84
N THR A 134 0.23 -2.78 13.31
CA THR A 134 1.41 -2.77 12.47
C THR A 134 2.48 -3.68 13.04
N LEU A 135 3.10 -4.47 12.19
CA LEU A 135 4.22 -5.34 12.55
C LEU A 135 5.35 -5.17 11.54
N PRO A 136 6.60 -5.30 11.98
CA PRO A 136 7.74 -5.30 11.06
C PRO A 136 7.71 -6.56 10.19
N LEU A 137 8.03 -6.40 8.92
CA LEU A 137 8.18 -7.47 7.95
C LEU A 137 9.65 -7.69 7.61
N VAL A 138 9.95 -8.65 6.72
CA VAL A 138 11.33 -9.04 6.38
C VAL A 138 11.71 -8.51 5.00
N HIS A 139 12.49 -7.46 4.99
CA HIS A 139 12.99 -6.80 3.78
C HIS A 139 14.40 -6.22 4.03
N ALA A 140 15.05 -5.67 2.99
CA ALA A 140 16.37 -5.06 3.09
C ALA A 140 16.39 -3.85 4.04
N ASP A 141 15.36 -3.02 4.00
CA ASP A 141 15.14 -1.89 4.89
C ASP A 141 13.94 -2.13 5.81
N PRO A 142 13.82 -1.41 6.94
CA PRO A 142 12.67 -1.55 7.82
C PRO A 142 11.35 -1.29 7.09
N VAL A 143 10.45 -2.27 7.10
CA VAL A 143 9.14 -2.22 6.46
C VAL A 143 8.04 -2.59 7.44
N LEU A 144 6.89 -1.95 7.37
CA LEU A 144 5.69 -2.23 8.15
C LEU A 144 4.61 -2.87 7.28
N GLY A 145 4.07 -4.00 7.75
CA GLY A 145 2.77 -4.46 7.31
C GLY A 145 1.66 -3.81 8.14
N PHE A 146 0.47 -3.73 7.57
CA PHE A 146 -0.70 -3.11 8.20
C PHE A 146 -1.88 -4.07 8.25
N ARG A 147 -2.61 -4.03 9.37
CA ARG A 147 -3.96 -4.56 9.49
C ARG A 147 -4.88 -3.43 9.93
N LEU A 148 -5.93 -3.19 9.16
CA LEU A 148 -6.93 -2.15 9.40
C LEU A 148 -8.28 -2.80 9.66
N GLU A 149 -9.06 -2.18 10.56
CA GLU A 149 -10.47 -2.50 10.72
C GLU A 149 -11.30 -1.27 10.35
N LEU A 150 -12.05 -1.38 9.25
CA LEU A 150 -12.77 -0.28 8.63
C LEU A 150 -14.20 -0.72 8.32
N GLU A 151 -15.18 -0.06 8.94
CA GLU A 151 -16.61 -0.34 8.72
C GLU A 151 -16.97 -1.83 8.88
N GLY A 152 -16.36 -2.49 9.90
CA GLY A 152 -16.58 -3.91 10.21
C GLY A 152 -15.83 -4.87 9.27
N LYS A 153 -15.01 -4.39 8.37
CA LYS A 153 -14.15 -5.19 7.49
C LYS A 153 -12.68 -5.14 7.93
N LYS A 154 -12.03 -6.28 7.90
CA LYS A 154 -10.61 -6.45 8.22
C LYS A 154 -9.81 -6.51 6.93
N LEU A 155 -8.91 -5.55 6.74
CA LEU A 155 -8.01 -5.48 5.60
C LEU A 155 -6.57 -5.66 6.09
N ALA A 156 -5.78 -6.51 5.43
CA ALA A 156 -4.34 -6.62 5.63
C ALA A 156 -3.59 -6.16 4.38
N TYR A 157 -2.55 -5.35 4.57
CA TYR A 157 -1.64 -4.89 3.52
C TYR A 157 -0.23 -5.35 3.83
N ILE A 158 0.30 -6.25 3.00
CA ILE A 158 1.59 -6.92 3.16
C ILE A 158 2.40 -6.68 1.88
N THR A 159 3.34 -5.76 1.94
CA THR A 159 4.19 -5.40 0.80
C THR A 159 5.66 -5.54 1.17
N ASP A 160 6.50 -5.77 0.17
CA ASP A 160 7.96 -5.82 0.23
C ASP A 160 8.47 -6.70 1.37
N THR A 161 8.25 -8.00 1.22
CA THR A 161 8.63 -8.93 2.28
C THR A 161 8.88 -10.36 1.79
N GLY A 162 9.82 -11.01 2.41
CA GLY A 162 9.85 -12.46 2.45
C GLY A 162 8.74 -13.03 3.32
N TYR A 163 8.42 -14.31 3.14
CA TYR A 163 7.46 -14.98 4.02
C TYR A 163 7.94 -14.97 5.47
N CYS A 164 7.10 -14.48 6.37
CA CYS A 164 7.45 -14.37 7.79
C CYS A 164 6.23 -14.50 8.71
N PRO A 165 6.44 -14.87 10.00
CA PRO A 165 5.35 -15.03 10.96
C PRO A 165 4.50 -13.76 11.15
N ASN A 166 5.09 -12.57 11.06
CA ASN A 166 4.37 -11.31 11.20
C ASN A 166 3.41 -11.06 10.03
N ALA A 167 3.79 -11.42 8.80
CA ALA A 167 2.91 -11.37 7.64
C ALA A 167 1.68 -12.27 7.85
N LEU A 168 1.89 -13.51 8.32
CA LEU A 168 0.81 -14.43 8.63
C LEU A 168 -0.09 -13.89 9.76
N LYS A 169 0.50 -13.33 10.82
CA LYS A 169 -0.26 -12.75 11.94
C LYS A 169 -1.17 -11.63 11.50
N LEU A 170 -0.67 -10.66 10.69
CA LEU A 170 -1.46 -9.55 10.16
C LEU A 170 -2.57 -10.02 9.22
N ALA A 171 -2.28 -11.03 8.39
CA ALA A 171 -3.22 -11.56 7.39
C ALA A 171 -4.35 -12.41 8.01
N ARG A 172 -4.17 -12.96 9.22
CA ARG A 172 -5.08 -13.94 9.82
C ARG A 172 -6.53 -13.45 9.87
N GLY A 173 -7.43 -14.18 9.16
CA GLY A 173 -8.87 -13.89 9.09
C GLY A 173 -9.17 -12.49 8.52
N ALA A 174 -8.33 -11.94 7.64
CA ALA A 174 -8.64 -10.71 6.94
C ALA A 174 -9.74 -10.97 5.90
N ASP A 175 -10.76 -10.09 5.83
CA ASP A 175 -11.75 -10.13 4.75
C ASP A 175 -11.08 -9.88 3.40
N LEU A 176 -10.07 -9.00 3.38
CA LEU A 176 -9.26 -8.67 2.21
C LEU A 176 -7.78 -8.64 2.58
N LEU A 177 -7.01 -9.46 1.91
CA LEU A 177 -5.56 -9.48 1.96
C LEU A 177 -4.98 -8.88 0.67
N ILE A 178 -4.21 -7.82 0.78
CA ILE A 178 -3.46 -7.22 -0.33
C ILE A 178 -1.99 -7.56 -0.11
N THR A 179 -1.38 -8.25 -1.07
CA THR A 179 0.04 -8.59 -1.01
C THR A 179 0.80 -8.12 -2.22
N GLU A 180 2.10 -7.93 -2.05
CA GLU A 180 3.01 -7.87 -3.18
C GLU A 180 3.04 -9.17 -3.98
N CYS A 181 3.55 -9.08 -5.22
CA CYS A 181 3.88 -10.20 -6.08
C CYS A 181 5.03 -9.77 -7.02
N ALA A 182 6.19 -9.43 -6.43
CA ALA A 182 7.29 -8.88 -7.20
C ALA A 182 8.06 -9.94 -7.97
N HIS A 183 8.21 -11.16 -7.42
CA HIS A 183 8.89 -12.26 -8.09
C HIS A 183 7.99 -13.00 -9.07
N LEU A 184 8.62 -13.53 -10.14
CA LEU A 184 7.96 -14.45 -11.07
C LEU A 184 7.64 -15.80 -10.38
N PRO A 185 6.72 -16.61 -10.95
CA PRO A 185 6.45 -17.94 -10.45
C PRO A 185 7.72 -18.77 -10.22
N GLY A 186 7.81 -19.41 -9.04
CA GLY A 186 8.96 -20.22 -8.62
C GLY A 186 10.23 -19.45 -8.27
N GLU A 187 10.29 -18.13 -8.53
CA GLU A 187 11.45 -17.31 -8.20
C GLU A 187 11.52 -17.03 -6.70
N THR A 188 12.74 -17.13 -6.14
CA THR A 188 13.05 -16.74 -4.75
C THR A 188 14.42 -16.06 -4.71
N ASN A 189 14.57 -15.07 -3.85
CA ASN A 189 15.85 -14.42 -3.62
C ASN A 189 16.01 -14.10 -2.12
N PRO A 190 16.84 -14.85 -1.39
CA PRO A 190 17.06 -14.62 0.05
C PRO A 190 17.70 -13.27 0.38
N LEU A 191 18.50 -12.70 -0.55
CA LEU A 191 19.15 -11.40 -0.35
C LEU A 191 18.22 -10.23 -0.65
N TRP A 192 17.17 -10.47 -1.44
CA TRP A 192 16.16 -9.50 -1.80
C TRP A 192 14.77 -10.15 -1.71
N PRO A 193 14.29 -10.36 -0.46
CA PRO A 193 13.14 -11.20 -0.22
C PRO A 193 11.83 -10.52 -0.64
N HIS A 194 11.13 -11.15 -1.57
CA HIS A 194 9.80 -10.78 -2.04
C HIS A 194 8.93 -12.00 -2.26
N PHE A 195 7.63 -11.78 -2.41
CA PHE A 195 6.68 -12.83 -2.75
C PHE A 195 6.66 -13.09 -4.26
N ASN A 196 6.50 -14.36 -4.59
CA ASN A 196 5.97 -14.85 -5.85
C ASN A 196 4.48 -15.21 -5.70
N PRO A 197 3.76 -15.54 -6.79
CA PRO A 197 2.33 -15.85 -6.72
C PRO A 197 1.98 -17.00 -5.79
N GLU A 198 2.83 -18.04 -5.72
CA GLU A 198 2.62 -19.22 -4.89
C GLU A 198 2.74 -18.88 -3.40
N THR A 199 3.74 -18.06 -3.04
CA THR A 199 3.95 -17.60 -1.67
C THR A 199 2.81 -16.70 -1.20
N ALA A 200 2.35 -15.75 -2.04
CA ALA A 200 1.22 -14.90 -1.74
C ALA A 200 -0.07 -15.71 -1.51
N ALA A 201 -0.35 -16.67 -2.39
CA ALA A 201 -1.52 -17.54 -2.29
C ALA A 201 -1.46 -18.50 -1.09
N ARG A 202 -0.27 -19.02 -0.76
CA ARG A 202 -0.02 -19.82 0.44
C ARG A 202 -0.32 -19.01 1.70
N LEU A 203 0.21 -17.77 1.79
CA LEU A 203 -0.08 -16.87 2.91
C LEU A 203 -1.59 -16.67 3.09
N ALA A 204 -2.31 -16.38 2.01
CA ALA A 204 -3.76 -16.19 2.04
C ALA A 204 -4.50 -17.40 2.56
N LYS A 205 -4.13 -18.58 2.10
CA LYS A 205 -4.73 -19.86 2.52
C LYS A 205 -4.45 -20.16 4.01
N GLU A 206 -3.20 -20.04 4.45
CA GLU A 206 -2.80 -20.30 5.84
C GLU A 206 -3.39 -19.28 6.82
N ALA A 207 -3.57 -18.05 6.36
CA ALA A 207 -4.21 -16.99 7.14
C ALA A 207 -5.73 -17.13 7.24
N GLY A 208 -6.36 -17.97 6.42
CA GLY A 208 -7.83 -18.01 6.29
C GLY A 208 -8.40 -16.68 5.81
N ALA A 209 -7.72 -16.00 4.87
CA ALA A 209 -8.21 -14.75 4.29
C ALA A 209 -9.48 -14.99 3.46
N GLY A 210 -10.37 -13.99 3.38
CA GLY A 210 -11.57 -14.07 2.55
C GLY A 210 -11.26 -13.90 1.06
N ARG A 211 -10.38 -12.94 0.74
CA ARG A 211 -9.97 -12.62 -0.64
C ARG A 211 -8.51 -12.17 -0.68
N LEU A 212 -7.82 -12.50 -1.76
CA LEU A 212 -6.44 -12.06 -2.04
C LEU A 212 -6.42 -11.10 -3.23
N VAL A 213 -5.67 -10.01 -3.12
CA VAL A 213 -5.33 -9.14 -4.26
C VAL A 213 -3.81 -9.01 -4.36
N LEU A 214 -3.26 -9.38 -5.51
CA LEU A 214 -1.85 -9.24 -5.84
C LEU A 214 -1.59 -7.82 -6.38
N THR A 215 -0.56 -7.17 -5.88
CA THR A 215 -0.09 -5.84 -6.34
C THR A 215 1.43 -5.77 -6.32
N HIS A 216 2.02 -4.59 -6.47
CA HIS A 216 3.48 -4.38 -6.42
C HIS A 216 4.24 -5.37 -7.32
N PHE A 217 3.78 -5.49 -8.57
CA PHE A 217 4.44 -6.33 -9.55
C PHE A 217 5.76 -5.67 -9.98
N SER A 218 6.89 -6.36 -9.86
CA SER A 218 8.17 -5.82 -10.32
C SER A 218 8.08 -5.34 -11.76
N ALA A 219 8.40 -4.07 -12.01
CA ALA A 219 8.33 -3.47 -13.34
C ALA A 219 9.21 -4.19 -14.35
N GLU A 220 10.38 -4.67 -13.91
CA GLU A 220 11.31 -5.44 -14.74
C GLU A 220 10.75 -6.81 -15.11
N ARG A 221 10.21 -7.54 -14.13
CA ARG A 221 9.73 -8.91 -14.29
C ARG A 221 8.38 -9.00 -14.98
N TYR A 222 7.48 -8.09 -14.65
CA TYR A 222 6.09 -8.07 -15.14
C TYR A 222 5.87 -7.01 -16.24
N HIS A 223 6.89 -6.80 -17.09
CA HIS A 223 6.87 -5.81 -18.17
C HIS A 223 5.83 -6.11 -19.27
N LYS A 224 5.30 -7.34 -19.34
CA LYS A 224 4.24 -7.74 -20.28
C LYS A 224 2.92 -8.04 -19.56
N PRO A 225 1.76 -7.57 -20.06
CA PRO A 225 0.46 -7.82 -19.42
C PRO A 225 0.15 -9.30 -19.18
N GLY A 226 0.57 -10.19 -20.07
CA GLY A 226 0.35 -11.64 -19.95
C GLY A 226 1.02 -12.27 -18.73
N LEU A 227 2.13 -11.70 -18.24
CA LEU A 227 2.86 -12.21 -17.06
C LEU A 227 2.05 -12.04 -15.77
N ARG A 228 1.35 -10.92 -15.59
CA ARG A 228 0.42 -10.74 -14.46
C ARG A 228 -0.76 -11.69 -14.51
N ALA A 229 -1.30 -11.96 -15.72
CA ALA A 229 -2.34 -12.94 -15.90
C ALA A 229 -1.86 -14.37 -15.58
N MET A 230 -0.61 -14.70 -15.90
CA MET A 230 0.03 -15.97 -15.52
C MET A 230 0.15 -16.07 -13.99
N ALA A 231 0.69 -15.06 -13.33
CA ALA A 231 0.79 -15.01 -11.85
C ALA A 231 -0.58 -15.23 -11.20
N LEU A 232 -1.61 -14.54 -11.69
CA LEU A 232 -2.98 -14.69 -11.20
C LEU A 232 -3.50 -16.12 -11.36
N ARG A 233 -3.30 -16.76 -12.53
CA ARG A 233 -3.72 -18.15 -12.75
C ARG A 233 -3.03 -19.12 -11.78
N LEU A 234 -1.75 -18.91 -11.51
CA LEU A 234 -0.99 -19.76 -10.58
C LEU A 234 -1.43 -19.55 -9.13
N ALA A 235 -1.59 -18.32 -8.67
CA ALA A 235 -2.10 -18.04 -7.34
C ALA A 235 -3.47 -18.69 -7.10
N ARG A 236 -4.36 -18.64 -8.10
CA ARG A 236 -5.71 -19.24 -8.04
C ARG A 236 -5.72 -20.76 -7.86
N LYS A 237 -4.66 -21.46 -8.24
CA LYS A 237 -4.55 -22.92 -7.97
C LYS A 237 -4.52 -23.22 -6.49
N THR A 238 -3.95 -22.35 -5.67
CA THR A 238 -3.82 -22.48 -4.22
C THR A 238 -4.89 -21.73 -3.45
N PHE A 239 -5.28 -20.54 -3.94
CA PHE A 239 -6.29 -19.68 -3.35
C PHE A 239 -7.22 -19.11 -4.45
N PRO A 240 -8.37 -19.75 -4.72
CA PRO A 240 -9.24 -19.41 -5.86
C PRO A 240 -9.76 -17.97 -5.87
N ASP A 241 -10.14 -17.40 -4.71
CA ASP A 241 -10.59 -15.99 -4.63
C ASP A 241 -9.41 -15.02 -4.64
N THR A 242 -8.67 -15.06 -5.72
CA THR A 242 -7.53 -14.16 -5.98
C THR A 242 -7.82 -13.25 -7.16
N ALA A 243 -7.47 -11.97 -7.02
CA ALA A 243 -7.45 -10.97 -8.08
C ALA A 243 -6.03 -10.41 -8.26
N ALA A 244 -5.76 -9.81 -9.42
CA ALA A 244 -4.57 -9.00 -9.65
C ALA A 244 -4.99 -7.54 -9.81
N ALA A 245 -4.31 -6.63 -9.12
CA ALA A 245 -4.53 -5.20 -9.24
C ALA A 245 -4.16 -4.70 -10.66
N ARG A 246 -4.97 -3.76 -11.16
CA ARG A 246 -4.83 -3.15 -12.50
C ARG A 246 -4.75 -1.64 -12.40
#